data_387ae7f83832f1f3d780c9f180c7dfcc
#
_entry.id   387ae7f83832f1f3d780c9f180c7dfcc
#
_cell.length_a   1.000
_cell.length_b   1.000
_cell.length_c   1.000
_cell.angle_alpha   90.00
_cell.angle_beta   90.00
_cell.angle_gamma   90.00
#
_symmetry.space_group_name_H-M   'P 1'
#
loop_
_entity.id
_entity.type
_entity.pdbx_description
1 polymer ?
#
loop_
_entity_poly.entity_id
_entity_poly.type
_entity_poly.pdbx_seq_one_letter_code
_entity_poly.pdbx_strand_id
1 'polypeptide(L)'
;MTIFDNIYKLSKKLSKALQNNKGFQDLEDSDLFSDDAKKHIKQHLSEAEIKENLELLNKIDKETGWEQVQRGISPHRKINRPKYLFTSSFYKVAAAILILISITYITFNNRTHTPPLEVELVEITAGTDKAILTLEDGFEVVLEKGKLYSSKVVHSNGEQLDYSKTKDNSKIAFNYLTIPRGGQYQIILSDSTMIWLNADTKLKYPVAFRKGEPRTIELIYGEAYFDVSPSTNHQGDTFKVFSKNQEVEVVGTEFNIKSYNDEQHIYTTLVEGKVNIVVDGKKQQ
;
A
#
# COMPACT_ATOMS: atom_id res chain seq x y z
N MET A 1 -19.48 2.05 -16.98
CA MET A 1 -19.34 3.33 -16.25
C MET A 1 -18.98 2.96 -14.84
N THR A 2 -17.77 3.29 -14.37
CA THR A 2 -17.27 2.83 -13.06
C THR A 2 -17.88 3.66 -11.93
N ILE A 3 -17.91 3.11 -10.71
CA ILE A 3 -18.33 3.83 -9.48
C ILE A 3 -17.52 5.14 -9.35
N PHE A 4 -16.25 5.13 -9.72
CA PHE A 4 -15.36 6.31 -9.74
C PHE A 4 -15.86 7.43 -10.67
N ASP A 5 -16.34 7.10 -11.87
CA ASP A 5 -16.90 8.10 -12.81
C ASP A 5 -18.12 8.79 -12.22
N ASN A 6 -18.94 8.06 -11.48
CA ASN A 6 -20.13 8.58 -10.84
C ASN A 6 -19.77 9.50 -9.66
N ILE A 7 -18.79 9.09 -8.83
CA ILE A 7 -18.29 9.91 -7.72
C ILE A 7 -17.65 11.20 -8.26
N TYR A 8 -16.84 11.12 -9.30
CA TYR A 8 -16.22 12.29 -9.93
C TYR A 8 -17.26 13.27 -10.52
N LYS A 9 -18.30 12.75 -11.21
CA LYS A 9 -19.39 13.58 -11.73
C LYS A 9 -20.18 14.25 -10.61
N LEU A 10 -20.45 13.51 -9.53
CA LEU A 10 -21.14 14.05 -8.37
C LEU A 10 -20.33 15.14 -7.66
N SER A 11 -19.03 14.91 -7.44
CA SER A 11 -18.13 15.91 -6.82
C SER A 11 -18.07 17.21 -7.63
N LYS A 12 -18.05 17.10 -8.97
CA LYS A 12 -18.08 18.27 -9.87
C LYS A 12 -19.41 19.00 -9.83
N LYS A 13 -20.54 18.28 -9.73
CA LYS A 13 -21.87 18.88 -9.57
C LYS A 13 -21.99 19.60 -8.22
N LEU A 14 -21.57 18.95 -7.13
CA LEU A 14 -21.56 19.53 -5.78
C LEU A 14 -20.70 20.79 -5.71
N SER A 15 -19.49 20.77 -6.25
CA SER A 15 -18.63 21.95 -6.31
C SER A 15 -19.32 23.12 -7.03
N LYS A 16 -20.00 22.84 -8.16
CA LYS A 16 -20.72 23.86 -8.92
C LYS A 16 -22.01 24.34 -8.22
N ALA A 17 -22.71 23.45 -7.50
CA ALA A 17 -23.90 23.78 -6.71
C ALA A 17 -23.51 24.68 -5.52
N LEU A 18 -22.44 24.37 -4.81
CA LEU A 18 -21.90 25.17 -3.72
C LEU A 18 -21.44 26.55 -4.17
N GLN A 19 -20.76 26.65 -5.34
CA GLN A 19 -20.40 27.93 -5.94
C GLN A 19 -21.62 28.80 -6.28
N ASN A 20 -22.77 28.20 -6.60
CA ASN A 20 -24.00 28.88 -6.97
C ASN A 20 -25.03 29.01 -5.81
N ASN A 21 -24.62 28.70 -4.56
CA ASN A 21 -25.51 28.77 -3.37
C ASN A 21 -26.74 27.85 -3.45
N LYS A 22 -26.66 26.72 -4.15
CA LYS A 22 -27.77 25.74 -4.34
C LYS A 22 -27.83 24.60 -3.32
N GLY A 23 -26.97 24.62 -2.28
CA GLY A 23 -26.97 23.63 -1.21
C GLY A 23 -26.51 22.21 -1.64
N PHE A 24 -26.88 21.22 -0.82
CA PHE A 24 -26.44 19.81 -0.97
C PHE A 24 -27.47 18.90 -1.65
N GLN A 25 -28.43 19.44 -2.43
CA GLN A 25 -29.52 18.67 -3.03
C GLN A 25 -29.02 17.49 -3.87
N ASP A 26 -28.02 17.70 -4.72
CA ASP A 26 -27.43 16.64 -5.55
C ASP A 26 -26.76 15.52 -4.73
N LEU A 27 -26.35 15.80 -3.49
CA LEU A 27 -25.83 14.77 -2.57
C LEU A 27 -26.97 13.96 -1.92
N GLU A 28 -28.08 14.64 -1.59
CA GLU A 28 -29.27 14.00 -1.02
C GLU A 28 -29.92 13.03 -2.01
N ASP A 29 -30.03 13.44 -3.25
CA ASP A 29 -30.64 12.66 -4.33
C ASP A 29 -29.72 11.54 -4.87
N SER A 30 -28.52 11.40 -4.33
CA SER A 30 -27.55 10.41 -4.79
C SER A 30 -27.63 9.11 -4.02
N ASP A 31 -27.75 7.97 -4.72
CA ASP A 31 -27.68 6.62 -4.16
C ASP A 31 -26.25 6.11 -3.96
N LEU A 32 -25.23 6.94 -4.22
CA LEU A 32 -23.81 6.54 -4.14
C LEU A 32 -23.27 6.50 -2.70
N PHE A 33 -23.96 7.12 -1.75
CA PHE A 33 -23.54 7.20 -0.35
C PHE A 33 -24.68 6.81 0.58
N SER A 34 -24.33 6.12 1.67
CA SER A 34 -25.27 5.84 2.76
C SER A 34 -25.69 7.14 3.46
N ASP A 35 -26.84 7.12 4.16
CA ASP A 35 -27.35 8.27 4.88
C ASP A 35 -26.36 8.79 5.94
N ASP A 36 -25.63 7.88 6.61
CA ASP A 36 -24.58 8.24 7.56
C ASP A 36 -23.40 8.95 6.88
N ALA A 37 -22.99 8.48 5.71
CA ALA A 37 -21.93 9.11 4.92
C ALA A 37 -22.35 10.50 4.41
N LYS A 38 -23.62 10.65 3.96
CA LYS A 38 -24.18 11.95 3.55
C LYS A 38 -24.19 12.94 4.72
N LYS A 39 -24.57 12.48 5.91
CA LYS A 39 -24.56 13.28 7.14
C LYS A 39 -23.14 13.71 7.52
N HIS A 40 -22.19 12.81 7.44
CA HIS A 40 -20.77 13.09 7.74
C HIS A 40 -20.18 14.11 6.77
N ILE A 41 -20.45 13.98 5.48
CA ILE A 41 -20.03 14.94 4.44
C ILE A 41 -20.60 16.34 4.73
N LYS A 42 -21.90 16.45 5.07
CA LYS A 42 -22.53 17.72 5.42
C LYS A 42 -21.95 18.39 6.67
N GLN A 43 -21.58 17.58 7.67
CA GLN A 43 -20.99 18.09 8.92
C GLN A 43 -19.58 18.66 8.72
N HIS A 44 -18.80 18.12 7.76
CA HIS A 44 -17.42 18.53 7.48
C HIS A 44 -17.30 19.54 6.33
N LEU A 45 -18.39 19.79 5.59
CA LEU A 45 -18.50 20.86 4.59
C LEU A 45 -19.51 21.91 5.10
N SER A 46 -19.18 22.60 6.20
CA SER A 46 -20.07 23.63 6.72
C SER A 46 -20.26 24.76 5.69
N GLU A 47 -21.51 25.10 5.41
CA GLU A 47 -21.84 26.21 4.48
C GLU A 47 -21.15 27.51 4.89
N ALA A 48 -20.94 27.73 6.20
CA ALA A 48 -20.28 28.89 6.73
C ALA A 48 -18.79 28.98 6.34
N GLU A 49 -18.04 27.87 6.47
CA GLU A 49 -16.62 27.84 6.06
C GLU A 49 -16.44 27.97 4.55
N ILE A 50 -17.33 27.35 3.77
CA ILE A 50 -17.28 27.45 2.31
C ILE A 50 -17.57 28.89 1.87
N LYS A 51 -18.54 29.56 2.50
CA LYS A 51 -18.89 30.95 2.21
C LYS A 51 -17.76 31.91 2.57
N GLU A 52 -17.12 31.72 3.71
CA GLU A 52 -15.95 32.49 4.14
C GLU A 52 -14.77 32.31 3.17
N ASN A 53 -14.46 31.08 2.76
CA ASN A 53 -13.40 30.83 1.80
C ASN A 53 -13.72 31.40 0.40
N LEU A 54 -14.97 31.36 -0.05
CA LEU A 54 -15.40 31.98 -1.30
C LEU A 54 -15.32 33.51 -1.24
N GLU A 55 -15.65 34.13 -0.11
CA GLU A 55 -15.48 35.57 0.08
C GLU A 55 -14.00 35.98 0.07
N LEU A 56 -13.11 35.15 0.65
CA LEU A 56 -11.67 35.37 0.59
C LEU A 56 -11.15 35.27 -0.85
N LEU A 57 -11.62 34.30 -1.62
CA LEU A 57 -11.26 34.15 -3.04
C LEU A 57 -11.75 35.30 -3.92
N ASN A 58 -12.94 35.84 -3.61
CA ASN A 58 -13.49 36.98 -4.34
C ASN A 58 -12.81 38.31 -3.97
N LYS A 59 -12.14 38.39 -2.82
CA LYS A 59 -11.32 39.58 -2.44
C LYS A 59 -9.96 39.60 -3.15
N ILE A 60 -9.56 38.53 -3.81
CA ILE A 60 -8.33 38.48 -4.60
C ILE A 60 -8.60 39.16 -5.94
N ASP A 61 -8.14 40.42 -6.07
CA ASP A 61 -8.15 41.13 -7.34
C ASP A 61 -7.13 40.53 -8.32
N LYS A 62 -7.66 39.67 -9.18
CA LYS A 62 -6.85 38.93 -10.16
C LYS A 62 -6.27 39.83 -11.24
N GLU A 63 -6.96 40.93 -11.57
CA GLU A 63 -6.53 41.81 -12.64
C GLU A 63 -5.39 42.71 -12.18
N THR A 64 -5.49 43.32 -11.00
CA THR A 64 -4.39 44.10 -10.42
C THR A 64 -3.16 43.24 -10.12
N GLY A 65 -3.36 42.02 -9.64
CA GLY A 65 -2.26 41.06 -9.44
C GLY A 65 -1.55 40.67 -10.74
N TRP A 66 -2.30 40.45 -11.82
CA TRP A 66 -1.74 40.14 -13.14
C TRP A 66 -0.98 41.29 -13.77
N GLU A 67 -1.51 42.53 -13.65
CA GLU A 67 -0.82 43.73 -14.10
C GLU A 67 0.52 43.98 -13.37
N GLN A 68 0.60 43.69 -12.07
CA GLN A 68 1.86 43.81 -11.32
C GLN A 68 2.90 42.78 -11.81
N VAL A 69 2.49 41.55 -12.12
CA VAL A 69 3.35 40.54 -12.70
C VAL A 69 3.83 40.96 -14.09
N GLN A 70 2.95 41.47 -14.95
CA GLN A 70 3.33 41.96 -16.29
C GLN A 70 4.29 43.14 -16.24
N ARG A 71 4.12 44.09 -15.30
CA ARG A 71 5.06 45.22 -15.12
C ARG A 71 6.43 44.75 -14.64
N GLY A 72 6.50 43.66 -13.86
CA GLY A 72 7.76 43.07 -13.41
C GLY A 72 8.53 42.32 -14.50
N ILE A 73 7.84 41.86 -15.55
CA ILE A 73 8.42 41.03 -16.63
C ILE A 73 8.91 41.86 -17.83
N SER A 74 8.55 43.15 -17.93
CA SER A 74 8.92 43.98 -19.07
C SER A 74 10.15 44.84 -18.81
N PRO A 75 11.34 44.43 -19.15
CA PRO A 75 12.49 45.31 -19.12
C PRO A 75 12.57 46.08 -20.43
N HIS A 76 12.00 47.31 -20.43
CA HIS A 76 12.28 48.27 -21.50
C HIS A 76 13.70 48.82 -21.32
N ARG A 77 14.68 48.13 -21.75
CA ARG A 77 16.06 48.62 -21.89
C ARG A 77 16.19 49.18 -23.30
N LYS A 78 16.09 50.50 -23.46
CA LYS A 78 16.51 51.18 -24.70
C LYS A 78 18.01 50.95 -24.90
N ILE A 79 18.40 50.12 -25.85
CA ILE A 79 19.78 49.88 -26.23
C ILE A 79 20.15 50.96 -27.26
N ASN A 80 20.94 51.94 -26.84
CA ASN A 80 21.66 52.82 -27.78
C ASN A 80 22.65 51.99 -28.58
N ARG A 81 22.45 51.90 -29.89
CA ARG A 81 23.36 51.16 -30.80
C ARG A 81 24.57 52.02 -31.10
N PRO A 82 25.79 51.65 -30.69
CA PRO A 82 27.01 52.27 -31.18
C PRO A 82 27.25 51.87 -32.64
N LYS A 83 27.56 52.82 -33.49
CA LYS A 83 28.01 52.53 -34.88
C LYS A 83 29.47 52.06 -34.82
N TYR A 84 29.68 50.77 -34.88
CA TYR A 84 31.03 50.19 -35.04
C TYR A 84 31.34 49.95 -36.52
N LEU A 85 32.45 50.53 -36.97
CA LEU A 85 33.05 50.23 -38.25
C LEU A 85 33.66 48.85 -38.20
N PHE A 86 33.03 47.91 -38.85
CA PHE A 86 33.53 46.52 -38.91
C PHE A 86 34.74 46.39 -39.85
N THR A 87 35.93 46.19 -39.30
CA THR A 87 37.11 45.78 -40.06
C THR A 87 37.08 44.24 -40.29
N SER A 88 37.68 43.76 -41.38
CA SER A 88 37.63 42.34 -41.83
C SER A 88 38.08 41.31 -40.76
N SER A 89 38.83 41.76 -39.78
CA SER A 89 39.27 40.90 -38.66
C SER A 89 38.15 40.51 -37.71
N PHE A 90 37.10 41.30 -37.60
CA PHE A 90 35.93 40.97 -36.73
C PHE A 90 35.15 39.76 -37.22
N TYR A 91 35.08 39.53 -38.54
CA TYR A 91 34.38 38.34 -39.06
C TYR A 91 35.06 37.04 -38.68
N LYS A 92 36.39 37.05 -38.57
CA LYS A 92 37.18 35.87 -38.14
C LYS A 92 36.93 35.54 -36.66
N VAL A 93 36.82 36.54 -35.80
CA VAL A 93 36.55 36.38 -34.38
C VAL A 93 35.08 35.96 -34.17
N ALA A 94 34.14 36.57 -34.90
CA ALA A 94 32.73 36.19 -34.84
C ALA A 94 32.50 34.75 -35.31
N ALA A 95 33.18 34.28 -36.37
CA ALA A 95 33.09 32.89 -36.80
C ALA A 95 33.62 31.90 -35.74
N ALA A 96 34.75 32.24 -35.09
CA ALA A 96 35.31 31.41 -34.00
C ALA A 96 34.35 31.30 -32.80
N ILE A 97 33.69 32.41 -32.42
CA ILE A 97 32.68 32.43 -31.34
C ILE A 97 31.47 31.59 -31.72
N LEU A 98 30.99 31.69 -32.96
CA LEU A 98 29.83 30.87 -33.42
C LEU A 98 30.18 29.37 -33.42
N ILE A 99 31.41 29.00 -33.82
CA ILE A 99 31.88 27.61 -33.77
C ILE A 99 31.95 27.13 -32.32
N LEU A 100 32.48 27.92 -31.40
CA LEU A 100 32.53 27.58 -29.97
C LEU A 100 31.12 27.44 -29.37
N ILE A 101 30.20 28.35 -29.70
CA ILE A 101 28.80 28.26 -29.27
C ILE A 101 28.16 27.01 -29.84
N SER A 102 28.38 26.67 -31.12
CA SER A 102 27.84 25.48 -31.76
C SER A 102 28.39 24.19 -31.10
N ILE A 103 29.70 24.13 -30.82
CA ILE A 103 30.32 23.00 -30.12
C ILE A 103 29.73 22.89 -28.70
N THR A 104 29.62 23.99 -27.97
CA THR A 104 29.04 24.02 -26.63
C THR A 104 27.57 23.61 -26.66
N TYR A 105 26.81 24.08 -27.65
CA TYR A 105 25.41 23.68 -27.84
C TYR A 105 25.27 22.19 -28.15
N ILE A 106 26.10 21.66 -29.07
CA ILE A 106 26.13 20.24 -29.42
C ILE A 106 26.54 19.38 -28.20
N THR A 107 27.56 19.77 -27.47
CA THR A 107 28.03 19.04 -26.28
C THR A 107 27.03 19.14 -25.11
N PHE A 108 26.33 20.26 -25.00
CA PHE A 108 25.28 20.44 -23.96
C PHE A 108 23.99 19.72 -24.33
N ASN A 109 23.62 19.73 -25.62
CA ASN A 109 22.41 19.06 -26.10
C ASN A 109 22.61 17.54 -26.27
N ASN A 110 23.86 17.08 -26.47
CA ASN A 110 24.23 15.66 -26.44
C ASN A 110 24.54 15.14 -25.02
N ARG A 111 24.43 15.97 -23.98
CA ARG A 111 24.29 15.42 -22.65
C ARG A 111 22.98 14.70 -22.67
N THR A 112 23.07 13.38 -22.77
CA THR A 112 21.96 12.45 -22.71
C THR A 112 20.90 13.03 -21.79
N HIS A 113 19.78 13.45 -22.37
CA HIS A 113 18.54 13.44 -21.63
C HIS A 113 18.42 11.99 -21.15
N THR A 114 18.87 11.72 -19.93
CA THR A 114 18.29 10.61 -19.20
C THR A 114 16.79 10.90 -19.29
N PRO A 115 16.02 10.07 -20.01
CA PRO A 115 14.58 10.25 -20.00
C PRO A 115 14.22 10.39 -18.52
N PRO A 116 13.37 11.35 -18.11
CA PRO A 116 12.83 11.33 -16.77
C PRO A 116 12.45 9.87 -16.55
N LEU A 117 12.96 9.26 -15.48
CA LEU A 117 12.46 7.97 -15.03
C LEU A 117 10.95 8.17 -15.06
N GLU A 118 10.32 7.63 -16.10
CA GLU A 118 8.88 7.51 -16.14
C GLU A 118 8.61 6.68 -14.90
N VAL A 119 8.28 7.37 -13.83
CA VAL A 119 7.76 6.72 -12.64
C VAL A 119 6.48 6.13 -13.17
N GLU A 120 6.57 4.86 -13.62
CA GLU A 120 5.41 4.05 -13.85
C GLU A 120 4.59 4.26 -12.59
N LEU A 121 3.51 5.01 -12.71
CA LEU A 121 2.52 5.11 -11.64
C LEU A 121 2.09 3.66 -11.42
N VAL A 122 2.76 2.99 -10.49
CA VAL A 122 2.35 1.67 -10.04
C VAL A 122 0.95 1.91 -9.49
N GLU A 123 -0.03 1.61 -10.33
CA GLU A 123 -1.42 1.64 -9.94
C GLU A 123 -1.52 0.75 -8.72
N ILE A 124 -1.74 1.34 -7.54
CA ILE A 124 -1.90 0.59 -6.30
C ILE A 124 -3.23 -0.14 -6.44
N THR A 125 -3.15 -1.32 -7.02
CA THR A 125 -4.28 -2.24 -7.09
C THR A 125 -4.54 -2.80 -5.69
N ALA A 126 -5.81 -3.00 -5.36
CA ALA A 126 -6.18 -3.71 -4.14
C ALA A 126 -5.44 -5.05 -4.06
N GLY A 127 -5.10 -5.48 -2.83
CA GLY A 127 -4.44 -6.76 -2.59
C GLY A 127 -5.18 -7.90 -3.30
N THR A 128 -4.43 -8.78 -3.94
CA THR A 128 -4.99 -9.95 -4.65
C THR A 128 -4.69 -11.22 -3.86
N ASP A 129 -5.61 -12.20 -3.90
CA ASP A 129 -5.37 -13.50 -3.27
C ASP A 129 -4.30 -14.24 -4.06
N LYS A 130 -3.04 -14.15 -3.57
CA LYS A 130 -1.88 -14.80 -4.16
C LYS A 130 -0.87 -15.17 -3.08
N ALA A 131 -0.32 -16.38 -3.21
CA ALA A 131 0.71 -16.90 -2.32
C ALA A 131 1.62 -17.88 -3.06
N ILE A 132 2.80 -18.17 -2.47
CA ILE A 132 3.70 -19.22 -2.92
C ILE A 132 3.81 -20.23 -1.79
N LEU A 133 3.32 -21.45 -2.05
CA LEU A 133 3.48 -22.59 -1.15
C LEU A 133 4.77 -23.32 -1.49
N THR A 134 5.73 -23.36 -0.57
CA THR A 134 6.94 -24.17 -0.70
C THR A 134 6.79 -25.41 0.17
N LEU A 135 6.83 -26.58 -0.43
CA LEU A 135 6.71 -27.88 0.23
C LEU A 135 8.04 -28.29 0.88
N GLU A 136 8.01 -29.35 1.74
CA GLU A 136 9.18 -29.89 2.43
C GLU A 136 10.35 -30.26 1.48
N ASP A 137 10.03 -30.73 0.28
CA ASP A 137 11.00 -31.10 -0.76
C ASP A 137 11.56 -29.94 -1.57
N GLY A 138 11.13 -28.70 -1.24
CA GLY A 138 11.50 -27.47 -1.93
C GLY A 138 10.68 -27.17 -3.18
N PHE A 139 9.69 -28.00 -3.53
CA PHE A 139 8.82 -27.71 -4.67
C PHE A 139 7.91 -26.50 -4.36
N GLU A 140 7.82 -25.58 -5.32
CA GLU A 140 7.01 -24.36 -5.18
C GLU A 140 5.74 -24.44 -6.01
N VAL A 141 4.63 -24.05 -5.39
CA VAL A 141 3.30 -23.95 -6.00
C VAL A 141 2.81 -22.52 -5.88
N VAL A 142 2.52 -21.90 -7.02
CA VAL A 142 1.90 -20.58 -7.05
C VAL A 142 0.39 -20.72 -6.87
N LEU A 143 -0.12 -20.13 -5.81
CA LEU A 143 -1.54 -20.09 -5.45
C LEU A 143 -2.09 -18.72 -5.84
N GLU A 144 -3.13 -18.71 -6.66
CA GLU A 144 -3.76 -17.48 -7.16
C GLU A 144 -5.28 -17.65 -7.21
N LYS A 145 -6.00 -16.55 -7.11
CA LYS A 145 -7.45 -16.53 -7.25
C LYS A 145 -7.90 -17.25 -8.53
N GLY A 146 -8.84 -18.18 -8.38
CA GLY A 146 -9.38 -18.97 -9.50
C GLY A 146 -8.51 -20.15 -9.93
N LYS A 147 -7.34 -20.38 -9.32
CA LYS A 147 -6.52 -21.58 -9.55
C LYS A 147 -6.70 -22.57 -8.42
N LEU A 148 -7.20 -23.75 -8.75
CA LEU A 148 -7.35 -24.84 -7.79
C LEU A 148 -6.04 -25.59 -7.65
N TYR A 149 -5.64 -25.90 -6.42
CA TYR A 149 -4.55 -26.83 -6.12
C TYR A 149 -5.01 -27.93 -5.18
N SER A 150 -4.67 -29.15 -5.46
CA SER A 150 -5.05 -30.29 -4.64
C SER A 150 -3.93 -31.33 -4.59
N SER A 151 -3.56 -31.74 -3.38
CA SER A 151 -2.67 -32.85 -3.11
C SER A 151 -3.30 -33.82 -2.12
N LYS A 152 -2.56 -34.84 -1.68
CA LYS A 152 -3.05 -35.82 -0.66
C LYS A 152 -3.32 -35.16 0.70
N VAL A 153 -2.65 -34.06 1.01
CA VAL A 153 -2.63 -33.46 2.36
C VAL A 153 -3.18 -32.05 2.40
N VAL A 154 -3.29 -31.37 1.26
CA VAL A 154 -3.72 -29.97 1.21
C VAL A 154 -4.55 -29.67 -0.02
N HIS A 155 -5.54 -28.83 0.16
CA HIS A 155 -6.40 -28.31 -0.92
C HIS A 155 -6.38 -26.77 -0.91
N SER A 156 -6.44 -26.17 -2.10
CA SER A 156 -6.64 -24.72 -2.25
C SER A 156 -7.73 -24.46 -3.28
N ASN A 157 -8.60 -23.51 -2.95
CA ASN A 157 -9.61 -22.97 -3.85
C ASN A 157 -9.14 -21.71 -4.59
N GLY A 158 -7.87 -21.31 -4.39
CA GLY A 158 -7.27 -20.10 -4.94
C GLY A 158 -7.37 -18.87 -4.04
N GLU A 159 -8.14 -18.92 -2.95
CA GLU A 159 -8.27 -17.86 -1.93
C GLU A 159 -7.81 -18.35 -0.55
N GLN A 160 -7.87 -19.67 -0.34
CA GLN A 160 -7.60 -20.33 0.92
C GLN A 160 -6.86 -21.64 0.73
N LEU A 161 -5.94 -21.94 1.64
CA LEU A 161 -5.20 -23.20 1.74
C LEU A 161 -5.72 -23.99 2.94
N ASP A 162 -6.20 -25.22 2.73
CA ASP A 162 -6.89 -26.02 3.75
C ASP A 162 -6.16 -27.34 4.05
N TYR A 163 -5.69 -27.48 5.30
CA TYR A 163 -5.09 -28.69 5.88
C TYR A 163 -6.00 -29.39 6.88
N SER A 164 -7.23 -28.94 7.11
CA SER A 164 -8.12 -29.46 8.16
C SER A 164 -8.41 -30.96 8.04
N LYS A 165 -8.28 -31.52 6.84
CA LYS A 165 -8.47 -32.94 6.55
C LYS A 165 -7.20 -33.78 6.69
N THR A 166 -6.06 -33.16 6.99
CA THR A 166 -4.79 -33.83 7.13
C THR A 166 -4.75 -34.56 8.46
N LYS A 167 -4.55 -35.88 8.41
CA LYS A 167 -4.42 -36.70 9.62
C LYS A 167 -2.98 -36.65 10.11
N ASP A 168 -2.82 -36.91 11.42
CA ASP A 168 -1.55 -37.06 12.10
C ASP A 168 -0.61 -37.97 11.30
N ASN A 169 0.58 -37.46 11.00
CA ASN A 169 1.57 -38.16 10.22
C ASN A 169 2.80 -38.40 11.11
N SER A 170 3.33 -39.62 11.15
CA SER A 170 4.49 -39.99 11.99
C SER A 170 5.76 -39.18 11.67
N LYS A 171 5.84 -38.56 10.49
CA LYS A 171 6.94 -37.68 10.06
C LYS A 171 6.48 -36.22 10.05
N ILE A 172 7.17 -35.34 10.78
CA ILE A 172 6.91 -33.90 10.74
C ILE A 172 7.49 -33.35 9.43
N ALA A 173 6.60 -32.94 8.53
CA ALA A 173 6.95 -32.19 7.34
C ALA A 173 6.61 -30.71 7.59
N PHE A 174 7.48 -29.79 7.20
CA PHE A 174 7.24 -28.36 7.30
C PHE A 174 7.06 -27.77 5.92
N ASN A 175 6.03 -26.97 5.76
CA ASN A 175 5.80 -26.15 4.58
C ASN A 175 6.01 -24.67 4.92
N TYR A 176 6.24 -23.88 3.86
CA TYR A 176 6.31 -22.43 3.95
C TYR A 176 5.23 -21.82 3.07
N LEU A 177 4.56 -20.80 3.58
CA LEU A 177 3.63 -19.99 2.81
C LEU A 177 4.19 -18.57 2.74
N THR A 178 4.51 -18.12 1.52
CA THR A 178 5.06 -16.78 1.27
C THR A 178 4.04 -15.94 0.52
N ILE A 179 3.69 -14.79 1.09
CA ILE A 179 2.78 -13.82 0.50
C ILE A 179 3.61 -12.70 -0.12
N PRO A 180 3.59 -12.50 -1.44
CA PRO A 180 4.30 -11.42 -2.08
C PRO A 180 3.66 -10.05 -1.77
N ARG A 181 4.36 -8.98 -2.07
CA ARG A 181 3.83 -7.61 -1.95
C ARG A 181 2.55 -7.45 -2.76
N GLY A 182 1.55 -6.79 -2.17
CA GLY A 182 0.21 -6.63 -2.73
C GLY A 182 -0.59 -7.94 -2.77
N GLY A 183 -0.12 -9.00 -2.09
CA GLY A 183 -0.85 -10.24 -1.87
C GLY A 183 -1.52 -10.27 -0.50
N GLN A 184 -2.46 -11.18 -0.35
CA GLN A 184 -3.03 -11.66 0.92
C GLN A 184 -3.42 -13.12 0.74
N TYR A 185 -3.48 -13.89 1.80
CA TYR A 185 -3.93 -15.28 1.70
C TYR A 185 -4.40 -15.82 3.05
N GLN A 186 -5.34 -16.75 3.01
CA GLN A 186 -5.84 -17.44 4.19
C GLN A 186 -5.32 -18.89 4.22
N ILE A 187 -4.99 -19.37 5.42
CA ILE A 187 -4.67 -20.79 5.63
C ILE A 187 -5.48 -21.34 6.82
N ILE A 188 -6.01 -22.55 6.66
CA ILE A 188 -6.54 -23.35 7.75
C ILE A 188 -5.54 -24.47 8.03
N LEU A 189 -5.02 -24.50 9.24
CA LEU A 189 -4.07 -25.54 9.69
C LEU A 189 -4.80 -26.86 10.01
N SER A 190 -4.04 -27.92 10.24
CA SER A 190 -4.56 -29.26 10.54
C SER A 190 -5.37 -29.36 11.85
N ASP A 191 -5.21 -28.38 12.75
CA ASP A 191 -5.94 -28.23 14.01
C ASP A 191 -7.19 -27.31 13.88
N SER A 192 -7.53 -26.89 12.66
CA SER A 192 -8.57 -25.94 12.35
C SER A 192 -8.30 -24.50 12.81
N THR A 193 -7.08 -24.17 13.20
CA THR A 193 -6.66 -22.78 13.41
C THR A 193 -6.68 -22.05 12.06
N MET A 194 -7.31 -20.86 12.01
CA MET A 194 -7.35 -20.02 10.82
C MET A 194 -6.34 -18.88 10.94
N ILE A 195 -5.61 -18.63 9.85
CA ILE A 195 -4.61 -17.58 9.81
C ILE A 195 -4.80 -16.77 8.52
N TRP A 196 -4.91 -15.45 8.66
CA TRP A 196 -4.90 -14.50 7.54
C TRP A 196 -3.53 -13.84 7.46
N LEU A 197 -2.86 -14.03 6.35
CA LEU A 197 -1.53 -13.48 6.11
C LEU A 197 -1.63 -12.26 5.21
N ASN A 198 -1.01 -11.18 5.65
CA ASN A 198 -0.93 -9.94 4.93
C ASN A 198 0.22 -9.93 3.91
N ALA A 199 0.32 -8.87 3.10
CA ALA A 199 1.39 -8.70 2.11
C ALA A 199 2.78 -8.78 2.74
N ASP A 200 3.77 -9.26 1.96
CA ASP A 200 5.18 -9.38 2.39
C ASP A 200 5.33 -10.19 3.70
N THR A 201 4.69 -11.37 3.74
CA THR A 201 4.65 -12.25 4.91
C THR A 201 5.17 -13.64 4.57
N LYS A 202 5.92 -14.25 5.48
CA LYS A 202 6.37 -15.64 5.37
C LYS A 202 6.10 -16.41 6.65
N LEU A 203 5.32 -17.48 6.52
CA LEU A 203 4.93 -18.39 7.59
C LEU A 203 5.55 -19.76 7.35
N LYS A 204 6.09 -20.39 8.41
CA LYS A 204 6.52 -21.80 8.45
C LYS A 204 5.63 -22.54 9.40
N TYR A 205 5.10 -23.68 8.97
CA TYR A 205 4.16 -24.48 9.75
C TYR A 205 4.29 -25.96 9.42
N PRO A 206 3.98 -26.87 10.36
CA PRO A 206 3.93 -28.29 10.09
C PRO A 206 2.69 -28.66 9.28
N VAL A 207 2.80 -29.65 8.42
CA VAL A 207 1.67 -30.21 7.66
C VAL A 207 0.59 -30.78 8.60
N ALA A 208 1.01 -31.35 9.72
CA ALA A 208 0.12 -31.79 10.79
C ALA A 208 0.78 -31.58 12.16
N PHE A 209 -0.02 -31.26 13.19
CA PHE A 209 0.44 -31.19 14.57
C PHE A 209 0.41 -32.58 15.21
N ARG A 210 1.35 -32.81 16.14
CA ARG A 210 1.39 -34.04 16.96
C ARG A 210 0.54 -33.85 18.20
N LYS A 211 -0.21 -34.88 18.56
CA LYS A 211 -1.00 -34.89 19.77
C LYS A 211 -0.10 -34.95 21.01
N GLY A 212 -0.46 -34.19 22.04
CA GLY A 212 0.30 -34.12 23.28
C GLY A 212 1.56 -33.26 23.22
N GLU A 213 1.77 -32.55 22.12
CA GLU A 213 2.87 -31.57 21.96
C GLU A 213 2.30 -30.18 21.67
N PRO A 214 2.97 -29.09 22.07
CA PRO A 214 2.55 -27.76 21.70
C PRO A 214 2.45 -27.61 20.17
N ARG A 215 1.35 -27.03 19.70
CA ARG A 215 1.08 -26.73 18.29
C ARG A 215 1.90 -25.51 17.87
N THR A 216 3.04 -25.76 17.23
CA THR A 216 4.07 -24.73 17.02
C THR A 216 4.20 -24.34 15.57
N ILE A 217 4.22 -23.02 15.30
CA ILE A 217 4.49 -22.41 13.99
C ILE A 217 5.49 -21.25 14.14
N GLU A 218 5.99 -20.75 13.01
CA GLU A 218 6.94 -19.64 13.00
C GLU A 218 6.53 -18.58 11.96
N LEU A 219 6.25 -17.36 12.42
CA LEU A 219 6.13 -16.17 11.57
C LEU A 219 7.55 -15.62 11.32
N ILE A 220 8.13 -15.97 10.17
CA ILE A 220 9.52 -15.61 9.85
C ILE A 220 9.64 -14.09 9.69
N TYR A 221 8.69 -13.48 8.98
CA TYR A 221 8.50 -12.02 8.86
C TYR A 221 7.10 -11.71 8.37
N GLY A 222 6.70 -10.45 8.49
CA GLY A 222 5.44 -9.92 7.97
C GLY A 222 4.37 -9.76 9.04
N GLU A 223 3.11 -9.89 8.65
CA GLU A 223 1.95 -9.69 9.51
C GLU A 223 0.91 -10.79 9.30
N ALA A 224 0.43 -11.34 10.40
CA ALA A 224 -0.58 -12.37 10.39
C ALA A 224 -1.58 -12.20 11.54
N TYR A 225 -2.86 -12.37 11.22
CA TYR A 225 -3.96 -12.50 12.18
C TYR A 225 -4.28 -13.96 12.40
N PHE A 226 -4.44 -14.34 13.66
CA PHE A 226 -4.64 -15.72 14.13
C PHE A 226 -5.98 -15.82 14.84
N ASP A 227 -6.80 -16.78 14.40
CA ASP A 227 -7.96 -17.30 15.12
C ASP A 227 -7.63 -18.74 15.51
N VAL A 228 -7.15 -18.90 16.73
CA VAL A 228 -6.60 -20.16 17.21
C VAL A 228 -7.67 -21.08 17.76
N SER A 229 -7.75 -22.27 17.21
CA SER A 229 -8.63 -23.34 17.72
C SER A 229 -8.37 -23.62 19.20
N PRO A 230 -9.42 -23.64 20.06
CA PRO A 230 -9.25 -23.80 21.50
C PRO A 230 -8.48 -25.09 21.88
N SER A 231 -7.57 -24.99 22.85
CA SER A 231 -6.77 -26.13 23.35
C SER A 231 -7.62 -27.28 23.88
N THR A 232 -8.83 -26.98 24.33
CA THR A 232 -9.83 -27.99 24.77
C THR A 232 -10.17 -28.99 23.68
N ASN A 233 -10.09 -28.61 22.42
CA ASN A 233 -10.28 -29.48 21.25
C ASN A 233 -9.05 -30.34 20.94
N HIS A 234 -7.91 -30.07 21.60
CA HIS A 234 -6.59 -30.62 21.34
C HIS A 234 -5.93 -31.18 22.60
N GLN A 235 -6.70 -31.79 23.50
CA GLN A 235 -6.22 -32.42 24.75
C GLN A 235 -5.49 -31.47 25.71
N GLY A 236 -5.68 -30.17 25.56
CA GLY A 236 -4.99 -29.13 26.34
C GLY A 236 -3.70 -28.61 25.68
N ASP A 237 -3.35 -29.11 24.52
CA ASP A 237 -2.12 -28.66 23.81
C ASP A 237 -2.21 -27.16 23.49
N THR A 238 -1.22 -26.40 23.94
CA THR A 238 -1.16 -24.95 23.67
C THR A 238 -0.75 -24.68 22.23
N PHE A 239 -1.02 -23.46 21.76
CA PHE A 239 -0.58 -23.00 20.45
C PHE A 239 0.56 -21.99 20.63
N LYS A 240 1.65 -22.14 19.88
CA LYS A 240 2.84 -21.29 19.96
C LYS A 240 3.20 -20.69 18.62
N VAL A 241 3.42 -19.37 18.62
CA VAL A 241 3.95 -18.65 17.47
C VAL A 241 5.31 -18.07 17.81
N PHE A 242 6.33 -18.52 17.08
CA PHE A 242 7.65 -17.90 17.15
C PHE A 242 7.76 -16.79 16.12
N SER A 243 8.33 -15.65 16.49
CA SER A 243 8.64 -14.56 15.58
C SER A 243 9.89 -13.84 16.04
N LYS A 244 10.98 -13.94 15.28
CA LYS A 244 12.31 -13.41 15.67
C LYS A 244 12.70 -13.91 17.08
N ASN A 245 12.79 -13.00 18.06
CA ASN A 245 13.13 -13.29 19.46
C ASN A 245 11.90 -13.41 20.39
N GLN A 246 10.69 -13.38 19.83
CA GLN A 246 9.43 -13.44 20.58
C GLN A 246 8.78 -14.82 20.41
N GLU A 247 8.27 -15.36 21.52
CA GLU A 247 7.36 -16.50 21.57
C GLU A 247 6.02 -16.02 22.12
N VAL A 248 4.94 -16.31 21.40
CA VAL A 248 3.56 -16.05 21.82
C VAL A 248 2.89 -17.38 22.04
N GLU A 249 2.42 -17.65 23.27
CA GLU A 249 1.73 -18.87 23.64
C GLU A 249 0.28 -18.56 24.03
N VAL A 250 -0.66 -19.34 23.47
CA VAL A 250 -2.09 -19.16 23.65
C VAL A 250 -2.82 -20.49 23.81
N VAL A 251 -4.07 -20.45 24.31
CA VAL A 251 -4.91 -21.62 24.54
C VAL A 251 -6.21 -21.63 23.73
N GLY A 252 -6.40 -20.64 22.87
CA GLY A 252 -7.62 -20.37 22.09
C GLY A 252 -7.88 -18.88 22.15
N THR A 253 -7.41 -18.15 21.16
CA THR A 253 -7.21 -16.71 21.26
C THR A 253 -7.22 -16.12 19.86
N GLU A 254 -7.82 -14.94 19.72
CA GLU A 254 -7.72 -14.12 18.51
C GLU A 254 -6.70 -13.02 18.74
N PHE A 255 -5.67 -12.95 17.88
CA PHE A 255 -4.60 -11.98 18.00
C PHE A 255 -3.90 -11.72 16.66
N ASN A 256 -3.21 -10.59 16.57
CA ASN A 256 -2.39 -10.21 15.43
C ASN A 256 -0.92 -10.08 15.83
N ILE A 257 -0.01 -10.57 14.99
CA ILE A 257 1.43 -10.31 15.11
C ILE A 257 1.90 -9.58 13.86
N LYS A 258 2.58 -8.44 14.08
CA LYS A 258 3.23 -7.67 13.05
C LYS A 258 4.73 -7.63 13.32
N SER A 259 5.53 -8.22 12.40
CA SER A 259 6.97 -8.44 12.54
C SER A 259 7.70 -8.29 11.21
N TYR A 260 7.54 -7.15 10.54
CA TYR A 260 8.24 -6.86 9.29
C TYR A 260 9.75 -6.67 9.50
N ASN A 261 10.54 -6.96 8.46
CA ASN A 261 12.00 -6.87 8.55
C ASN A 261 12.52 -5.43 8.57
N ASP A 262 11.78 -4.49 8.03
CA ASP A 262 12.07 -3.05 8.00
C ASP A 262 11.55 -2.30 9.23
N GLU A 263 10.84 -2.99 10.14
CA GLU A 263 10.38 -2.43 11.41
C GLU A 263 11.28 -2.85 12.58
N GLN A 264 11.54 -1.90 13.50
CA GLN A 264 12.39 -2.14 14.66
C GLN A 264 11.70 -2.96 15.77
N HIS A 265 10.37 -2.96 15.80
CA HIS A 265 9.58 -3.56 16.87
C HIS A 265 8.64 -4.64 16.32
N ILE A 266 8.37 -5.64 17.15
CA ILE A 266 7.29 -6.60 16.95
C ILE A 266 6.07 -6.09 17.70
N TYR A 267 4.93 -6.05 17.03
CA TYR A 267 3.66 -5.67 17.65
C TYR A 267 2.77 -6.90 17.74
N THR A 268 2.33 -7.20 18.97
CA THR A 268 1.34 -8.25 19.23
C THR A 268 0.09 -7.61 19.81
N THR A 269 -1.03 -7.72 19.09
CA THR A 269 -2.32 -7.14 19.47
C THR A 269 -3.28 -8.25 19.82
N LEU A 270 -3.75 -8.28 21.05
CA LEU A 270 -4.79 -9.20 21.53
C LEU A 270 -6.16 -8.66 21.16
N VAL A 271 -7.00 -9.50 20.53
CA VAL A 271 -8.39 -9.20 20.21
C VAL A 271 -9.33 -9.87 21.21
N GLU A 272 -9.19 -11.21 21.38
CA GLU A 272 -9.99 -12.00 22.31
C GLU A 272 -9.14 -13.10 22.96
N GLY A 273 -9.40 -13.43 24.22
CA GLY A 273 -8.75 -14.52 24.94
C GLY A 273 -7.57 -14.07 25.80
N LYS A 274 -6.49 -14.85 25.82
CA LYS A 274 -5.29 -14.60 26.64
C LYS A 274 -4.04 -14.93 25.85
N VAL A 275 -3.03 -14.05 25.97
CA VAL A 275 -1.69 -14.27 25.40
C VAL A 275 -0.65 -14.31 26.52
N ASN A 276 0.33 -15.18 26.37
CA ASN A 276 1.54 -15.24 27.15
C ASN A 276 2.72 -14.94 26.22
N ILE A 277 3.45 -13.86 26.48
CA ILE A 277 4.55 -13.42 25.61
C ILE A 277 5.87 -13.61 26.33
N VAL A 278 6.81 -14.26 25.66
CA VAL A 278 8.19 -14.41 26.11
C VAL A 278 9.10 -13.75 25.08
N VAL A 279 9.98 -12.86 25.51
CA VAL A 279 10.98 -12.19 24.67
C VAL A 279 12.36 -12.49 25.24
N ASP A 280 13.27 -13.00 24.40
CA ASP A 280 14.62 -13.41 24.81
C ASP A 280 14.63 -14.30 26.07
N GLY A 281 13.66 -15.24 26.15
CA GLY A 281 13.50 -16.15 27.29
C GLY A 281 12.92 -15.51 28.55
N LYS A 282 12.51 -14.23 28.50
CA LYS A 282 11.91 -13.52 29.64
C LYS A 282 10.44 -13.27 29.38
N LYS A 283 9.61 -13.70 30.35
CA LYS A 283 8.17 -13.44 30.32
C LYS A 283 7.89 -11.95 30.46
N GLN A 284 7.09 -11.40 29.55
CA GLN A 284 6.58 -10.05 29.66
C GLN A 284 5.30 -10.05 30.52
N GLN A 285 5.18 -9.09 31.43
CA GLN A 285 3.99 -8.91 32.26
C GLN A 285 3.08 -7.84 31.67
#